data_1cc99fc4aaa7256e91acc04953bcc967
#
_entry.id   1cc99fc4aaa7256e91acc04953bcc967
#
_cell.length_a   1.000
_cell.length_b   1.000
_cell.length_c   1.000
_cell.angle_alpha   90.00
_cell.angle_beta   90.00
_cell.angle_gamma   90.00
#
_symmetry.space_group_name_H-M   'P 1'
#
loop_
_entity.id
_entity.type
_entity.pdbx_description
1 polymer ?
#
loop_
_entity_poly.entity_id
_entity_poly.type
_entity_poly.pdbx_seq_one_letter_code
_entity_poly.pdbx_strand_id
1 'polypeptide(L)'
;NTDAGALQRSEASVNLQLGSSGLGAGAKPEIGAASAEEARARIADTLQGAHMVFITAGMGGGTGTGAAPIVAQVAKEMGILTVGVISKPFDFEGVKRLKVAENGAAELESYVDSLIVVLNEKLFEVMGEDAEFDKAFACADDVLHNAVSGIAEIINVQGLINVDFEDVKTVMGEQGKAMMGTATVSGMDRARLAAEAAVASPLLEGVDLSGARGVLVNITASRSLKLSETREVMAAIRGYAADDATVIFGTVYDESLGDALRVTVVATGLNNPQARQKNQPEVVWRQATGTHDAMPTMADLNSFAPASASAVMSKAGLDSALSTSAGLAM
;
A
#
# COMPACT_ATOMS: atom_id res chain seq x y z
N ASN A 1 -10.03 11.00 18.92
CA ASN A 1 -11.18 10.11 18.85
C ASN A 1 -12.48 10.85 19.17
N THR A 2 -13.63 10.38 18.65
CA THR A 2 -14.97 10.92 18.97
C THR A 2 -15.59 10.25 20.21
N ASP A 3 -15.02 9.14 20.67
CA ASP A 3 -15.47 8.38 21.85
C ASP A 3 -14.59 8.72 23.07
N ALA A 4 -15.20 9.33 24.09
CA ALA A 4 -14.52 9.73 25.32
C ALA A 4 -14.04 8.51 26.14
N GLY A 5 -14.81 7.41 26.13
CA GLY A 5 -14.41 6.17 26.82
C GLY A 5 -13.19 5.51 26.18
N ALA A 6 -13.08 5.55 24.85
CA ALA A 6 -11.90 5.08 24.16
C ALA A 6 -10.66 5.95 24.45
N LEU A 7 -10.82 7.26 24.54
CA LEU A 7 -9.73 8.18 24.91
C LEU A 7 -9.22 7.94 26.33
N GLN A 8 -10.10 7.60 27.28
CA GLN A 8 -9.69 7.29 28.65
C GLN A 8 -8.82 6.03 28.76
N ARG A 9 -8.98 5.10 27.82
CA ARG A 9 -8.17 3.87 27.76
C ARG A 9 -6.94 4.02 26.88
N SER A 10 -6.77 5.16 26.22
CA SER A 10 -5.65 5.40 25.34
C SER A 10 -4.37 5.66 26.12
N GLU A 11 -3.28 5.02 25.73
CA GLU A 11 -1.92 5.23 26.24
C GLU A 11 -1.16 6.32 25.47
N ALA A 12 -1.83 7.01 24.53
CA ALA A 12 -1.22 8.08 23.76
C ALA A 12 -0.79 9.26 24.66
N SER A 13 0.36 9.87 24.32
CA SER A 13 0.89 11.03 25.05
C SER A 13 -0.04 12.24 25.02
N VAL A 14 -0.82 12.39 23.94
CA VAL A 14 -1.81 13.46 23.77
C VAL A 14 -3.13 12.84 23.32
N ASN A 15 -4.18 13.12 24.08
CA ASN A 15 -5.55 12.69 23.77
C ASN A 15 -6.36 13.89 23.29
N LEU A 16 -6.90 13.79 22.06
CA LEU A 16 -7.72 14.82 21.44
C LEU A 16 -9.13 14.30 21.19
N GLN A 17 -10.09 14.79 21.94
CA GLN A 17 -11.49 14.50 21.69
C GLN A 17 -12.00 15.33 20.50
N LEU A 18 -12.57 14.64 19.51
CA LEU A 18 -13.22 15.22 18.35
C LEU A 18 -14.72 15.32 18.61
N GLY A 19 -15.29 16.51 18.37
CA GLY A 19 -16.67 16.82 18.67
C GLY A 19 -16.95 16.90 20.16
N SER A 20 -18.17 17.36 20.52
CA SER A 20 -18.56 17.64 21.88
C SER A 20 -19.32 16.51 22.60
N SER A 21 -19.87 15.54 21.85
CA SER A 21 -20.76 14.51 22.40
C SER A 21 -20.04 13.44 23.24
N GLY A 22 -18.82 13.06 22.87
CA GLY A 22 -18.07 11.96 23.48
C GLY A 22 -18.66 10.56 23.28
N LEU A 23 -19.70 10.42 22.45
CA LEU A 23 -20.44 9.16 22.23
C LEU A 23 -19.98 8.37 21.00
N GLY A 24 -18.91 8.81 20.34
CA GLY A 24 -18.47 8.23 19.09
C GLY A 24 -19.21 8.76 17.87
N ALA A 25 -18.78 8.39 16.68
CA ALA A 25 -19.40 8.74 15.39
C ALA A 25 -20.28 7.60 14.82
N GLY A 26 -20.31 6.44 15.48
CA GLY A 26 -20.96 5.24 14.97
C GLY A 26 -20.42 4.84 13.60
N ALA A 27 -21.29 4.36 12.73
CA ALA A 27 -20.92 3.98 11.35
C ALA A 27 -21.20 5.11 10.33
N LYS A 28 -20.98 6.38 10.73
CA LYS A 28 -21.30 7.58 9.94
C LYS A 28 -20.06 8.43 9.76
N PRO A 29 -19.33 8.29 8.63
CA PRO A 29 -18.12 9.08 8.35
C PRO A 29 -18.36 10.59 8.38
N GLU A 30 -19.53 11.05 7.95
CA GLU A 30 -19.90 12.46 7.96
C GLU A 30 -19.90 13.07 9.38
N ILE A 31 -20.23 12.28 10.41
CA ILE A 31 -20.15 12.72 11.80
C ILE A 31 -18.69 12.79 12.25
N GLY A 32 -17.88 11.80 11.87
CA GLY A 32 -16.44 11.78 12.15
C GLY A 32 -15.73 12.98 11.52
N ALA A 33 -16.03 13.28 10.25
CA ALA A 33 -15.48 14.42 9.52
C ALA A 33 -15.90 15.76 10.17
N ALA A 34 -17.19 15.95 10.47
CA ALA A 34 -17.68 17.16 11.12
C ALA A 34 -17.02 17.37 12.49
N SER A 35 -16.86 16.30 13.29
CA SER A 35 -16.21 16.36 14.60
C SER A 35 -14.72 16.71 14.49
N ALA A 36 -14.04 16.23 13.45
CA ALA A 36 -12.65 16.58 13.20
C ALA A 36 -12.52 18.04 12.72
N GLU A 37 -13.43 18.51 11.88
CA GLU A 37 -13.47 19.90 11.41
C GLU A 37 -13.69 20.89 12.56
N GLU A 38 -14.59 20.59 13.51
CA GLU A 38 -14.73 21.38 14.74
C GLU A 38 -13.43 21.46 15.56
N ALA A 39 -12.62 20.43 15.51
CA ALA A 39 -11.34 20.34 16.24
C ALA A 39 -10.12 20.78 15.41
N ARG A 40 -10.32 21.32 14.20
CA ARG A 40 -9.24 21.61 13.22
C ARG A 40 -8.09 22.43 13.82
N ALA A 41 -8.39 23.49 14.56
CA ALA A 41 -7.37 24.32 15.21
C ALA A 41 -6.54 23.51 16.24
N ARG A 42 -7.20 22.69 17.05
CA ARG A 42 -6.54 21.84 18.04
C ARG A 42 -5.68 20.74 17.39
N ILE A 43 -6.11 20.22 16.24
CA ILE A 43 -5.31 19.28 15.42
C ILE A 43 -4.06 20.00 14.92
N ALA A 44 -4.19 21.20 14.37
CA ALA A 44 -3.08 22.00 13.90
C ALA A 44 -2.07 22.32 15.02
N ASP A 45 -2.56 22.72 16.19
CA ASP A 45 -1.71 22.98 17.37
C ASP A 45 -0.93 21.73 17.79
N THR A 46 -1.58 20.56 17.73
CA THR A 46 -0.92 19.27 18.09
C THR A 46 0.15 18.87 17.09
N LEU A 47 -0.03 19.20 15.81
CA LEU A 47 0.92 18.88 14.73
C LEU A 47 2.03 19.93 14.58
N GLN A 48 2.00 21.03 15.35
CA GLN A 48 2.98 22.10 15.24
C GLN A 48 4.40 21.60 15.49
N GLY A 49 5.30 21.93 14.56
CA GLY A 49 6.72 21.54 14.62
C GLY A 49 7.02 20.12 14.12
N ALA A 50 6.02 19.34 13.70
CA ALA A 50 6.24 18.06 13.07
C ALA A 50 6.72 18.22 11.62
N HIS A 51 7.69 17.41 11.20
CA HIS A 51 8.15 17.32 9.81
C HIS A 51 7.45 16.21 9.04
N MET A 52 6.96 15.19 9.76
CA MET A 52 6.24 14.04 9.23
C MET A 52 5.15 13.61 10.19
N VAL A 53 4.04 13.12 9.66
CA VAL A 53 2.96 12.53 10.42
C VAL A 53 2.51 11.21 9.81
N PHE A 54 2.34 10.19 10.66
CA PHE A 54 1.64 8.96 10.30
C PHE A 54 0.19 9.06 10.78
N ILE A 55 -0.74 8.86 9.86
CA ILE A 55 -2.17 8.81 10.17
C ILE A 55 -2.62 7.37 10.08
N THR A 56 -2.90 6.74 11.22
CA THR A 56 -3.35 5.36 11.28
C THR A 56 -4.83 5.29 11.63
N ALA A 57 -5.59 4.52 10.85
CA ALA A 57 -7.01 4.34 11.10
C ALA A 57 -7.54 3.03 10.52
N GLY A 58 -8.48 2.40 11.24
CA GLY A 58 -9.34 1.37 10.67
C GLY A 58 -10.47 2.02 9.87
N MET A 59 -10.59 1.67 8.58
CA MET A 59 -11.62 2.20 7.70
C MET A 59 -12.93 1.40 7.82
N GLY A 60 -14.04 2.02 7.42
CA GLY A 60 -15.38 1.40 7.44
C GLY A 60 -16.24 1.79 8.64
N GLY A 61 -15.66 2.46 9.65
CA GLY A 61 -16.39 3.08 10.75
C GLY A 61 -16.63 4.57 10.50
N GLY A 62 -17.14 5.29 11.54
CA GLY A 62 -17.40 6.72 11.42
C GLY A 62 -16.17 7.57 11.72
N THR A 63 -15.48 7.32 12.83
CA THR A 63 -14.38 8.17 13.29
C THR A 63 -13.16 8.06 12.37
N GLY A 64 -12.60 6.85 12.19
CA GLY A 64 -11.41 6.64 11.36
C GLY A 64 -11.63 7.09 9.92
N THR A 65 -12.74 6.65 9.32
CA THR A 65 -13.06 6.96 7.93
C THR A 65 -13.29 8.45 7.68
N GLY A 66 -13.97 9.15 8.59
CA GLY A 66 -14.31 10.55 8.39
C GLY A 66 -13.25 11.53 8.90
N ALA A 67 -12.60 11.23 10.03
CA ALA A 67 -11.64 12.16 10.63
C ALA A 67 -10.24 12.09 10.00
N ALA A 68 -9.80 10.93 9.53
CA ALA A 68 -8.45 10.79 8.96
C ALA A 68 -8.20 11.73 7.76
N PRO A 69 -9.13 11.88 6.79
CA PRO A 69 -8.95 12.83 5.69
C PRO A 69 -8.81 14.28 6.18
N ILE A 70 -9.56 14.70 7.20
CA ILE A 70 -9.47 16.05 7.76
C ILE A 70 -8.13 16.29 8.44
N VAL A 71 -7.63 15.31 9.21
CA VAL A 71 -6.29 15.38 9.82
C VAL A 71 -5.20 15.46 8.73
N ALA A 72 -5.34 14.68 7.68
CA ALA A 72 -4.41 14.70 6.55
C ALA A 72 -4.41 16.06 5.83
N GLN A 73 -5.59 16.65 5.63
CA GLN A 73 -5.72 17.97 5.03
C GLN A 73 -5.01 19.04 5.87
N VAL A 74 -5.20 19.02 7.19
CA VAL A 74 -4.52 19.95 8.11
C VAL A 74 -3.00 19.78 8.03
N ALA A 75 -2.50 18.54 8.06
CA ALA A 75 -1.08 18.26 7.97
C ALA A 75 -0.50 18.75 6.62
N LYS A 76 -1.19 18.50 5.53
CA LYS A 76 -0.79 18.95 4.18
C LYS A 76 -0.74 20.47 4.06
N GLU A 77 -1.72 21.19 4.61
CA GLU A 77 -1.73 22.66 4.66
C GLU A 77 -0.57 23.24 5.46
N MET A 78 -0.09 22.50 6.47
CA MET A 78 1.09 22.85 7.27
C MET A 78 2.42 22.45 6.60
N GLY A 79 2.39 21.81 5.42
CA GLY A 79 3.58 21.35 4.71
C GLY A 79 4.28 20.15 5.35
N ILE A 80 3.56 19.38 6.16
CA ILE A 80 4.07 18.20 6.86
C ILE A 80 3.96 16.99 5.92
N LEU A 81 5.04 16.20 5.79
CA LEU A 81 5.01 14.94 5.06
C LEU A 81 3.98 14.01 5.71
N THR A 82 2.96 13.64 4.97
CA THR A 82 1.79 12.92 5.51
C THR A 82 1.70 11.53 4.91
N VAL A 83 1.82 10.52 5.75
CA VAL A 83 1.70 9.10 5.37
C VAL A 83 0.48 8.49 6.03
N GLY A 84 -0.47 8.03 5.22
CA GLY A 84 -1.61 7.25 5.67
C GLY A 84 -1.25 5.77 5.79
N VAL A 85 -1.59 5.14 6.92
CA VAL A 85 -1.45 3.69 7.12
C VAL A 85 -2.78 3.17 7.65
N ILE A 86 -3.58 2.56 6.79
CA ILE A 86 -4.96 2.20 7.09
C ILE A 86 -5.20 0.71 6.92
N SER A 87 -6.15 0.18 7.68
CA SER A 87 -6.67 -1.16 7.47
C SER A 87 -8.08 -1.12 6.87
N LYS A 88 -8.35 -2.03 5.94
CA LYS A 88 -9.69 -2.31 5.44
C LYS A 88 -10.33 -3.43 6.26
N PRO A 89 -11.66 -3.37 6.47
CA PRO A 89 -12.36 -4.39 7.23
C PRO A 89 -12.26 -5.76 6.56
N PHE A 90 -12.46 -6.81 7.34
CA PHE A 90 -12.65 -8.17 6.83
C PHE A 90 -13.97 -8.30 6.07
N ASP A 91 -14.07 -9.25 5.14
CA ASP A 91 -15.26 -9.47 4.32
C ASP A 91 -16.50 -9.84 5.17
N PHE A 92 -16.30 -10.59 6.27
CA PHE A 92 -17.38 -10.93 7.19
C PHE A 92 -17.99 -9.74 7.93
N GLU A 93 -17.30 -8.58 7.97
CA GLU A 93 -17.84 -7.34 8.58
C GLU A 93 -18.92 -6.69 7.70
N GLY A 94 -19.06 -7.14 6.47
CA GLY A 94 -20.15 -6.85 5.56
C GLY A 94 -19.83 -5.80 4.49
N VAL A 95 -20.47 -6.00 3.33
CA VAL A 95 -20.26 -5.22 2.10
C VAL A 95 -20.45 -3.70 2.29
N LYS A 96 -21.42 -3.31 3.14
CA LYS A 96 -21.66 -1.89 3.42
C LYS A 96 -20.46 -1.25 4.09
N ARG A 97 -19.83 -1.94 5.06
CA ARG A 97 -18.67 -1.46 5.78
C ARG A 97 -17.44 -1.38 4.87
N LEU A 98 -17.28 -2.39 4.00
CA LEU A 98 -16.22 -2.40 2.99
C LEU A 98 -16.36 -1.21 2.02
N LYS A 99 -17.55 -0.92 1.51
CA LYS A 99 -17.79 0.22 0.62
C LYS A 99 -17.50 1.56 1.29
N VAL A 100 -17.87 1.71 2.56
CA VAL A 100 -17.55 2.91 3.37
C VAL A 100 -16.03 3.04 3.51
N ALA A 101 -15.32 1.93 3.75
CA ALA A 101 -13.86 1.90 3.85
C ALA A 101 -13.19 2.31 2.54
N GLU A 102 -13.67 1.82 1.41
CA GLU A 102 -13.14 2.16 0.07
C GLU A 102 -13.30 3.66 -0.24
N ASN A 103 -14.48 4.21 0.03
CA ASN A 103 -14.71 5.65 -0.19
C ASN A 103 -13.81 6.49 0.71
N GLY A 104 -13.67 6.15 2.00
CA GLY A 104 -12.81 6.87 2.92
C GLY A 104 -11.33 6.75 2.59
N ALA A 105 -10.89 5.58 2.12
CA ALA A 105 -9.51 5.39 1.64
C ALA A 105 -9.21 6.26 0.41
N ALA A 106 -10.14 6.33 -0.55
CA ALA A 106 -10.02 7.18 -1.73
C ALA A 106 -10.01 8.68 -1.39
N GLU A 107 -10.81 9.09 -0.40
CA GLU A 107 -10.80 10.46 0.10
C GLU A 107 -9.47 10.78 0.80
N LEU A 108 -8.99 9.91 1.69
CA LEU A 108 -7.71 10.08 2.37
C LEU A 108 -6.55 10.14 1.39
N GLU A 109 -6.53 9.30 0.34
CA GLU A 109 -5.49 9.25 -0.70
C GLU A 109 -5.27 10.63 -1.37
N SER A 110 -6.31 11.46 -1.46
CA SER A 110 -6.21 12.80 -2.06
C SER A 110 -5.46 13.81 -1.18
N TYR A 111 -5.32 13.55 0.10
CA TYR A 111 -4.68 14.45 1.07
C TYR A 111 -3.36 13.95 1.64
N VAL A 112 -3.01 12.68 1.47
CA VAL A 112 -1.71 12.15 1.91
C VAL A 112 -0.70 12.15 0.77
N ASP A 113 0.58 12.16 1.09
CA ASP A 113 1.66 12.01 0.11
C ASP A 113 1.80 10.54 -0.29
N SER A 114 1.62 9.63 0.68
CA SER A 114 1.65 8.19 0.46
C SER A 114 0.58 7.50 1.29
N LEU A 115 -0.13 6.53 0.70
CA LEU A 115 -1.17 5.74 1.38
C LEU A 115 -0.83 4.25 1.35
N ILE A 116 -0.52 3.71 2.53
CA ILE A 116 -0.35 2.28 2.76
C ILE A 116 -1.70 1.69 3.18
N VAL A 117 -2.17 0.69 2.43
CA VAL A 117 -3.45 0.03 2.70
C VAL A 117 -3.19 -1.42 3.09
N VAL A 118 -3.55 -1.78 4.31
CA VAL A 118 -3.53 -3.16 4.81
C VAL A 118 -4.89 -3.79 4.55
N LEU A 119 -4.90 -4.87 3.79
CA LEU A 119 -6.11 -5.65 3.52
C LEU A 119 -6.20 -6.75 4.57
N ASN A 120 -7.13 -6.58 5.56
CA ASN A 120 -7.27 -7.56 6.62
C ASN A 120 -7.60 -8.97 6.07
N GLU A 121 -8.30 -9.07 4.94
CA GLU A 121 -8.60 -10.34 4.29
C GLU A 121 -7.34 -11.12 3.92
N LYS A 122 -6.28 -10.43 3.50
CA LYS A 122 -4.98 -11.05 3.19
C LYS A 122 -4.25 -11.62 4.42
N LEU A 123 -4.63 -11.19 5.62
CA LEU A 123 -4.06 -11.74 6.85
C LEU A 123 -4.56 -13.16 7.15
N PHE A 124 -5.74 -13.55 6.66
CA PHE A 124 -6.19 -14.93 6.75
C PHE A 124 -5.30 -15.90 5.99
N GLU A 125 -4.74 -15.47 4.86
CA GLU A 125 -3.79 -16.29 4.09
C GLU A 125 -2.51 -16.58 4.89
N VAL A 126 -2.11 -15.64 5.75
CA VAL A 126 -0.92 -15.77 6.61
C VAL A 126 -1.21 -16.64 7.85
N MET A 127 -2.40 -16.47 8.46
CA MET A 127 -2.73 -17.09 9.74
C MET A 127 -3.42 -18.46 9.59
N GLY A 128 -4.03 -18.72 8.43
CA GLY A 128 -4.88 -19.89 8.20
C GLY A 128 -6.32 -19.72 8.71
N GLU A 129 -7.23 -20.58 8.22
CA GLU A 129 -8.67 -20.48 8.48
C GLU A 129 -9.06 -20.78 9.93
N ASP A 130 -8.20 -21.47 10.70
CA ASP A 130 -8.44 -21.83 12.11
C ASP A 130 -7.96 -20.75 13.10
N ALA A 131 -7.59 -19.55 12.62
CA ALA A 131 -7.10 -18.49 13.48
C ALA A 131 -8.20 -17.99 14.45
N GLU A 132 -7.83 -17.82 15.72
CA GLU A 132 -8.72 -17.21 16.70
C GLU A 132 -9.02 -15.74 16.34
N PHE A 133 -10.25 -15.31 16.57
CA PHE A 133 -10.72 -13.97 16.21
C PHE A 133 -9.83 -12.84 16.77
N ASP A 134 -9.47 -12.94 18.05
CA ASP A 134 -8.61 -11.94 18.70
C ASP A 134 -7.22 -11.90 18.10
N LYS A 135 -6.69 -13.05 17.65
CA LYS A 135 -5.39 -13.12 16.99
C LYS A 135 -5.42 -12.49 15.59
N ALA A 136 -6.56 -12.54 14.89
CA ALA A 136 -6.71 -11.91 13.58
C ALA A 136 -6.61 -10.39 13.68
N PHE A 137 -7.27 -9.78 14.66
CA PHE A 137 -7.15 -8.34 14.89
C PHE A 137 -5.78 -7.93 15.43
N ALA A 138 -5.20 -8.71 16.34
CA ALA A 138 -3.84 -8.46 16.82
C ALA A 138 -2.82 -8.52 15.68
N CYS A 139 -2.96 -9.46 14.74
CA CYS A 139 -2.12 -9.53 13.55
C CYS A 139 -2.27 -8.28 12.66
N ALA A 140 -3.50 -7.76 12.49
CA ALA A 140 -3.73 -6.52 11.75
C ALA A 140 -3.05 -5.32 12.44
N ASP A 141 -3.13 -5.24 13.76
CA ASP A 141 -2.48 -4.20 14.54
C ASP A 141 -0.95 -4.32 14.45
N ASP A 142 -0.40 -5.53 14.52
CA ASP A 142 1.04 -5.79 14.35
C ASP A 142 1.54 -5.37 12.97
N VAL A 143 0.77 -5.59 11.92
CA VAL A 143 1.11 -5.16 10.56
C VAL A 143 1.14 -3.64 10.48
N LEU A 144 0.12 -2.94 11.03
CA LEU A 144 0.11 -1.48 11.06
C LEU A 144 1.28 -0.93 11.90
N HIS A 145 1.57 -1.55 13.04
CA HIS A 145 2.72 -1.20 13.87
C HIS A 145 4.03 -1.37 13.11
N ASN A 146 4.23 -2.51 12.46
CA ASN A 146 5.45 -2.78 11.69
C ASN A 146 5.61 -1.82 10.50
N ALA A 147 4.50 -1.38 9.88
CA ALA A 147 4.51 -0.38 8.83
C ALA A 147 5.07 0.96 9.32
N VAL A 148 4.53 1.45 10.43
CA VAL A 148 4.93 2.73 11.01
C VAL A 148 6.34 2.64 11.60
N SER A 149 6.63 1.62 12.40
CA SER A 149 7.92 1.45 13.06
C SER A 149 9.04 1.22 12.05
N GLY A 150 8.81 0.43 11.00
CA GLY A 150 9.79 0.17 9.96
C GLY A 150 10.27 1.44 9.24
N ILE A 151 9.39 2.42 9.04
CA ILE A 151 9.75 3.72 8.45
C ILE A 151 10.34 4.65 9.53
N ALA A 152 9.74 4.70 10.72
CA ALA A 152 10.18 5.58 11.78
C ALA A 152 11.58 5.19 12.31
N GLU A 153 11.88 3.90 12.40
CA GLU A 153 13.18 3.39 12.84
C GLU A 153 14.32 3.84 11.91
N ILE A 154 14.11 3.79 10.60
CA ILE A 154 15.12 4.23 9.62
C ILE A 154 15.52 5.69 9.84
N ILE A 155 14.57 6.54 10.26
CA ILE A 155 14.79 7.98 10.46
C ILE A 155 15.38 8.24 11.85
N ASN A 156 14.85 7.60 12.89
CA ASN A 156 15.10 7.98 14.28
C ASN A 156 16.19 7.15 14.96
N VAL A 157 16.43 5.92 14.50
CA VAL A 157 17.38 5.02 15.14
C VAL A 157 18.70 5.05 14.40
N GLN A 158 19.79 5.37 15.12
CA GLN A 158 21.13 5.32 14.55
C GLN A 158 21.51 3.86 14.26
N GLY A 159 21.58 3.53 12.98
CA GLY A 159 22.06 2.26 12.48
C GLY A 159 23.48 2.32 11.93
N LEU A 160 23.89 1.31 11.20
CA LEU A 160 25.16 1.28 10.48
C LEU A 160 25.09 2.17 9.22
N ILE A 161 23.94 2.19 8.58
CA ILE A 161 23.63 3.02 7.42
C ILE A 161 22.39 3.83 7.77
N ASN A 162 22.59 5.12 7.92
CA ASN A 162 21.53 6.06 8.25
C ASN A 162 20.99 6.66 6.95
N VAL A 163 19.68 6.80 6.92
CA VAL A 163 18.95 7.49 5.86
C VAL A 163 18.54 8.84 6.41
N ASP A 164 18.78 9.91 5.69
CA ASP A 164 18.33 11.22 6.12
C ASP A 164 16.82 11.41 5.83
N PHE A 165 16.23 12.41 6.49
CA PHE A 165 14.81 12.67 6.37
C PHE A 165 14.40 13.07 4.94
N GLU A 166 15.25 13.82 4.22
CA GLU A 166 14.94 14.27 2.85
C GLU A 166 14.95 13.10 1.85
N ASP A 167 15.77 12.08 2.09
CA ASP A 167 15.74 10.84 1.31
C ASP A 167 14.40 10.10 1.48
N VAL A 168 13.98 9.93 2.74
CA VAL A 168 12.67 9.32 3.04
C VAL A 168 11.53 10.14 2.43
N LYS A 169 11.59 11.46 2.56
CA LYS A 169 10.61 12.38 1.97
C LYS A 169 10.54 12.25 0.45
N THR A 170 11.67 12.05 -0.21
CA THR A 170 11.71 11.84 -1.67
C THR A 170 10.99 10.56 -2.08
N VAL A 171 11.26 9.45 -1.39
CA VAL A 171 10.61 8.16 -1.68
C VAL A 171 9.13 8.15 -1.28
N MET A 172 8.80 8.66 -0.08
CA MET A 172 7.44 8.67 0.42
C MET A 172 6.56 9.77 -0.20
N GLY A 173 7.17 10.79 -0.81
CA GLY A 173 6.49 11.85 -1.55
C GLY A 173 6.09 11.45 -2.98
N GLU A 174 6.48 10.28 -3.46
CA GLU A 174 5.99 9.72 -4.72
C GLU A 174 4.49 9.44 -4.61
N GLN A 175 3.68 10.31 -5.20
CA GLN A 175 2.22 10.26 -5.09
C GLN A 175 1.66 8.94 -5.60
N GLY A 176 0.74 8.36 -4.82
CA GLY A 176 0.01 7.15 -5.17
C GLY A 176 -0.11 6.17 -4.01
N LYS A 177 -0.54 4.98 -4.35
CA LYS A 177 -0.62 3.89 -3.37
C LYS A 177 0.78 3.41 -3.04
N ALA A 178 1.01 3.18 -1.77
CA ALA A 178 2.16 2.47 -1.27
C ALA A 178 1.73 1.11 -0.73
N MET A 179 2.61 0.15 -0.85
CA MET A 179 2.40 -1.19 -0.32
C MET A 179 3.63 -1.61 0.48
N MET A 180 3.43 -2.51 1.41
CA MET A 180 4.47 -2.94 2.32
C MET A 180 4.48 -4.45 2.45
N GLY A 181 5.69 -5.00 2.53
CA GLY A 181 5.90 -6.38 2.95
C GLY A 181 6.96 -6.44 4.04
N THR A 182 6.78 -7.35 4.99
CA THR A 182 7.75 -7.59 6.05
C THR A 182 7.91 -9.09 6.28
N ALA A 183 9.13 -9.51 6.54
CA ALA A 183 9.40 -10.90 6.92
C ALA A 183 10.57 -10.96 7.89
N THR A 184 10.48 -11.91 8.83
CA THR A 184 11.53 -12.19 9.81
C THR A 184 11.96 -13.64 9.66
N VAL A 185 13.24 -13.85 9.42
CA VAL A 185 13.81 -15.18 9.19
C VAL A 185 15.08 -15.35 10.02
N SER A 186 15.31 -16.55 10.56
CA SER A 186 16.51 -16.91 11.30
C SER A 186 17.26 -18.06 10.63
N GLY A 187 18.54 -18.22 10.98
CA GLY A 187 19.39 -19.32 10.49
C GLY A 187 20.25 -18.96 9.28
N MET A 188 20.75 -20.01 8.59
CA MET A 188 21.55 -19.83 7.36
C MET A 188 20.66 -19.28 6.24
N ASP A 189 21.22 -18.43 5.38
CA ASP A 189 20.51 -17.76 4.26
C ASP A 189 19.35 -16.83 4.71
N ARG A 190 19.30 -16.46 6.01
CA ARG A 190 18.24 -15.60 6.57
C ARG A 190 18.04 -14.30 5.77
N ALA A 191 19.10 -13.71 5.26
CA ALA A 191 19.07 -12.46 4.50
C ALA A 191 18.29 -12.59 3.19
N ARG A 192 18.65 -13.58 2.37
CA ARG A 192 17.99 -13.86 1.09
C ARG A 192 16.54 -14.29 1.32
N LEU A 193 16.33 -15.24 2.24
CA LEU A 193 14.99 -15.74 2.53
C LEU A 193 14.05 -14.67 3.10
N ALA A 194 14.56 -13.78 3.97
CA ALA A 194 13.77 -12.68 4.50
C ALA A 194 13.39 -11.66 3.40
N ALA A 195 14.33 -11.35 2.50
CA ALA A 195 14.06 -10.44 1.38
C ALA A 195 13.02 -11.02 0.42
N GLU A 196 13.19 -12.30 0.01
CA GLU A 196 12.24 -12.99 -0.86
C GLU A 196 10.85 -13.11 -0.21
N ALA A 197 10.79 -13.46 1.07
CA ALA A 197 9.54 -13.56 1.82
C ALA A 197 8.86 -12.19 2.04
N ALA A 198 9.63 -11.11 2.24
CA ALA A 198 9.08 -9.77 2.36
C ALA A 198 8.44 -9.31 1.03
N VAL A 199 9.08 -9.59 -0.10
CA VAL A 199 8.52 -9.26 -1.43
C VAL A 199 7.35 -10.17 -1.79
N ALA A 200 7.40 -11.44 -1.40
CA ALA A 200 6.31 -12.40 -1.59
C ALA A 200 5.19 -12.29 -0.53
N SER A 201 5.21 -11.25 0.31
CA SER A 201 4.19 -11.06 1.34
C SER A 201 2.79 -10.98 0.70
N PRO A 202 1.77 -11.65 1.25
CA PRO A 202 0.38 -11.54 0.78
C PRO A 202 -0.14 -10.10 0.75
N LEU A 203 0.45 -9.21 1.56
CA LEU A 203 0.13 -7.78 1.56
C LEU A 203 0.62 -7.04 0.30
N LEU A 204 1.59 -7.61 -0.42
CA LEU A 204 2.10 -7.14 -1.72
C LEU A 204 1.49 -7.92 -2.89
N GLU A 205 0.67 -8.94 -2.63
CA GLU A 205 0.11 -9.78 -3.67
C GLU A 205 -0.79 -9.00 -4.63
N GLY A 206 -0.62 -9.27 -5.93
CA GLY A 206 -1.34 -8.57 -6.99
C GLY A 206 -0.76 -7.20 -7.34
N VAL A 207 0.37 -6.80 -6.73
CA VAL A 207 1.07 -5.56 -7.04
C VAL A 207 2.33 -5.87 -7.84
N ASP A 208 2.44 -5.22 -8.97
CA ASP A 208 3.66 -5.26 -9.78
C ASP A 208 4.66 -4.23 -9.23
N LEU A 209 5.64 -4.71 -8.47
CA LEU A 209 6.72 -3.86 -7.93
C LEU A 209 7.59 -3.25 -9.01
N SER A 210 7.57 -3.79 -10.24
CA SER A 210 8.25 -3.18 -11.38
C SER A 210 7.66 -1.82 -11.78
N GLY A 211 6.47 -1.50 -11.26
CA GLY A 211 5.84 -0.18 -11.40
C GLY A 211 6.14 0.79 -10.26
N ALA A 212 6.85 0.36 -9.21
CA ALA A 212 7.21 1.22 -8.08
C ALA A 212 8.26 2.26 -8.48
N ARG A 213 8.01 3.52 -8.12
CA ARG A 213 8.95 4.63 -8.37
C ARG A 213 9.90 4.85 -7.21
N GLY A 214 9.47 4.49 -6.00
CA GLY A 214 10.28 4.53 -4.81
C GLY A 214 10.21 3.20 -4.06
N VAL A 215 11.33 2.78 -3.50
CA VAL A 215 11.42 1.59 -2.66
C VAL A 215 12.25 1.93 -1.44
N LEU A 216 11.65 1.79 -0.26
CA LEU A 216 12.33 1.94 1.01
C LEU A 216 12.53 0.56 1.64
N VAL A 217 13.77 0.25 2.01
CA VAL A 217 14.14 -1.03 2.60
C VAL A 217 14.69 -0.83 4.00
N ASN A 218 14.07 -1.43 5.00
CA ASN A 218 14.59 -1.50 6.37
C ASN A 218 15.09 -2.90 6.66
N ILE A 219 16.37 -3.02 7.07
CA ILE A 219 16.98 -4.26 7.50
C ILE A 219 17.25 -4.16 8.99
N THR A 220 16.47 -4.90 9.79
CA THR A 220 16.63 -4.93 11.25
C THR A 220 17.23 -6.27 11.67
N ALA A 221 18.32 -6.23 12.40
CA ALA A 221 18.99 -7.42 12.93
C ALA A 221 19.83 -7.07 14.17
N SER A 222 20.27 -8.09 14.91
CA SER A 222 21.27 -7.88 15.95
C SER A 222 22.62 -7.46 15.36
N ARG A 223 23.60 -7.15 16.19
CA ARG A 223 24.98 -6.82 15.74
C ARG A 223 25.69 -7.96 15.00
N SER A 224 25.06 -9.11 14.88
CA SER A 224 25.54 -10.22 14.05
C SER A 224 25.40 -9.98 12.53
N LEU A 225 24.73 -8.90 12.12
CA LEU A 225 24.50 -8.54 10.70
C LEU A 225 25.83 -8.40 9.95
N LYS A 226 25.94 -9.12 8.83
CA LYS A 226 27.12 -9.10 7.95
C LYS A 226 26.88 -8.22 6.74
N LEU A 227 27.92 -7.62 6.21
CA LEU A 227 27.86 -6.84 4.98
C LEU A 227 27.41 -7.69 3.77
N SER A 228 27.76 -8.98 3.74
CA SER A 228 27.28 -9.91 2.72
C SER A 228 25.76 -10.06 2.75
N GLU A 229 25.17 -10.16 3.95
CA GLU A 229 23.72 -10.27 4.14
C GLU A 229 22.99 -9.03 3.63
N THR A 230 23.51 -7.83 3.93
CA THR A 230 22.94 -6.57 3.37
C THR A 230 22.98 -6.56 1.84
N ARG A 231 24.09 -7.04 1.23
CA ARG A 231 24.18 -7.14 -0.23
C ARG A 231 23.18 -8.14 -0.82
N GLU A 232 22.98 -9.28 -0.16
CA GLU A 232 22.01 -10.29 -0.58
C GLU A 232 20.58 -9.76 -0.54
N VAL A 233 20.19 -9.08 0.55
CA VAL A 233 18.88 -8.43 0.66
C VAL A 233 18.69 -7.44 -0.48
N MET A 234 19.66 -6.53 -0.68
CA MET A 234 19.53 -5.49 -1.70
C MET A 234 19.55 -6.05 -3.13
N ALA A 235 20.31 -7.11 -3.38
CA ALA A 235 20.31 -7.78 -4.69
C ALA A 235 18.95 -8.44 -4.99
N ALA A 236 18.36 -9.10 -4.00
CA ALA A 236 17.03 -9.70 -4.12
C ALA A 236 15.97 -8.63 -4.43
N ILE A 237 15.91 -7.54 -3.63
CA ILE A 237 14.88 -6.50 -3.77
C ILE A 237 15.01 -5.73 -5.08
N ARG A 238 16.23 -5.39 -5.51
CA ARG A 238 16.46 -4.70 -6.79
C ARG A 238 16.02 -5.51 -8.00
N GLY A 239 16.01 -6.84 -7.90
CA GLY A 239 15.49 -7.72 -8.96
C GLY A 239 13.98 -7.57 -9.20
N TYR A 240 13.24 -6.99 -8.25
CA TYR A 240 11.80 -6.75 -8.35
C TYR A 240 11.43 -5.29 -8.62
N ALA A 241 12.31 -4.33 -8.32
CA ALA A 241 12.08 -2.91 -8.54
C ALA A 241 12.30 -2.52 -10.01
N ALA A 242 11.69 -1.41 -10.44
CA ALA A 242 11.98 -0.83 -11.75
C ALA A 242 13.45 -0.38 -11.85
N ASP A 243 14.01 -0.40 -13.05
CA ASP A 243 15.41 0.01 -13.28
C ASP A 243 15.66 1.49 -12.91
N ASP A 244 14.63 2.33 -13.01
CA ASP A 244 14.65 3.76 -12.69
C ASP A 244 14.09 4.09 -11.30
N ALA A 245 13.73 3.08 -10.50
CA ALA A 245 13.22 3.30 -9.15
C ALA A 245 14.30 3.86 -8.21
N THR A 246 13.89 4.82 -7.38
CA THR A 246 14.72 5.30 -6.28
C THR A 246 14.68 4.30 -5.13
N VAL A 247 15.78 3.57 -4.93
CA VAL A 247 15.88 2.55 -3.86
C VAL A 247 16.75 3.09 -2.72
N ILE A 248 16.12 3.27 -1.56
CA ILE A 248 16.78 3.72 -0.33
C ILE A 248 16.75 2.57 0.68
N PHE A 249 17.86 2.36 1.39
CA PHE A 249 17.90 1.35 2.43
C PHE A 249 18.58 1.86 3.69
N GLY A 250 18.07 1.40 4.82
CA GLY A 250 18.63 1.63 6.14
C GLY A 250 18.84 0.31 6.89
N THR A 251 19.70 0.37 7.89
CA THR A 251 19.94 -0.76 8.79
C THR A 251 19.73 -0.33 10.24
N VAL A 252 18.97 -1.12 10.99
CA VAL A 252 18.67 -0.87 12.40
C VAL A 252 19.14 -2.05 13.24
N TYR A 253 19.75 -1.77 14.39
CA TYR A 253 20.15 -2.79 15.32
C TYR A 253 19.06 -3.03 16.38
N ASP A 254 18.62 -4.29 16.47
CA ASP A 254 17.69 -4.77 17.49
C ASP A 254 18.21 -6.10 18.06
N GLU A 255 18.79 -6.03 19.25
CA GLU A 255 19.36 -7.20 19.91
C GLU A 255 18.31 -8.24 20.33
N SER A 256 17.03 -7.85 20.39
CA SER A 256 15.94 -8.78 20.73
C SER A 256 15.72 -9.84 19.64
N LEU A 257 16.13 -9.56 18.40
CA LEU A 257 16.02 -10.49 17.27
C LEU A 257 17.03 -11.65 17.33
N GLY A 258 18.11 -11.54 18.13
CA GLY A 258 19.13 -12.60 18.23
C GLY A 258 19.68 -13.01 16.88
N ASP A 259 19.42 -14.25 16.45
CA ASP A 259 19.84 -14.78 15.14
C ASP A 259 18.85 -14.48 14.01
N ALA A 260 17.74 -13.80 14.30
CA ALA A 260 16.78 -13.43 13.27
C ALA A 260 17.20 -12.15 12.54
N LEU A 261 16.74 -12.03 11.31
CA LEU A 261 16.86 -10.83 10.46
C LEU A 261 15.47 -10.48 9.94
N ARG A 262 15.03 -9.25 10.14
CA ARG A 262 13.78 -8.72 9.63
C ARG A 262 14.05 -7.80 8.45
N VAL A 263 13.36 -8.01 7.36
CA VAL A 263 13.35 -7.13 6.20
C VAL A 263 11.95 -6.54 6.05
N THR A 264 11.88 -5.21 6.01
CA THR A 264 10.64 -4.48 5.68
C THR A 264 10.87 -3.72 4.39
N VAL A 265 9.99 -3.92 3.42
CA VAL A 265 10.02 -3.25 2.11
C VAL A 265 8.77 -2.41 1.99
N VAL A 266 8.93 -1.14 1.67
CA VAL A 266 7.83 -0.23 1.33
C VAL A 266 8.03 0.23 -0.11
N ALA A 267 7.08 -0.09 -0.97
CA ALA A 267 7.06 0.34 -2.37
C ALA A 267 6.05 1.47 -2.55
N THR A 268 6.46 2.58 -3.17
CA THR A 268 5.65 3.79 -3.35
C THR A 268 5.49 4.15 -4.82
N GLY A 269 4.55 5.04 -5.13
CA GLY A 269 4.29 5.46 -6.49
C GLY A 269 3.59 4.40 -7.36
N LEU A 270 2.99 3.39 -6.74
CA LEU A 270 2.24 2.33 -7.41
C LEU A 270 0.94 2.89 -8.00
N ASN A 271 0.61 2.47 -9.22
CA ASN A 271 -0.61 2.90 -9.93
C ASN A 271 -0.72 4.42 -10.22
N ASN A 272 0.41 5.13 -10.35
CA ASN A 272 0.37 6.53 -10.77
C ASN A 272 -0.07 6.62 -12.25
N PRO A 273 -1.21 7.28 -12.57
CA PRO A 273 -1.70 7.40 -13.95
C PRO A 273 -0.73 8.14 -14.87
N GLN A 274 0.18 8.95 -14.36
CA GLN A 274 1.20 9.66 -15.14
C GLN A 274 2.31 8.73 -15.66
N ALA A 275 2.56 7.60 -15.02
CA ALA A 275 3.53 6.61 -15.50
C ALA A 275 3.03 5.89 -16.76
N ARG A 276 1.72 5.72 -16.92
CA ARG A 276 1.12 5.12 -18.13
C ARG A 276 1.22 6.01 -19.37
N GLN A 277 1.35 7.33 -19.22
CA GLN A 277 1.49 8.24 -20.36
C GLN A 277 2.91 8.28 -20.94
N LYS A 278 3.95 7.99 -20.14
CA LYS A 278 5.34 7.97 -20.63
C LYS A 278 5.68 6.75 -21.52
N ASN A 279 4.93 5.66 -21.39
CA ASN A 279 5.16 4.43 -22.17
C ASN A 279 4.23 4.28 -23.38
N GLN A 280 3.37 5.25 -23.66
CA GLN A 280 2.68 5.28 -24.95
C GLN A 280 3.61 5.96 -25.95
N PRO A 281 3.99 5.30 -27.06
CA PRO A 281 4.75 5.97 -28.10
C PRO A 281 3.93 7.15 -28.57
N GLU A 282 4.52 8.34 -28.48
CA GLU A 282 3.92 9.58 -28.97
C GLU A 282 3.74 9.43 -30.47
N VAL A 283 2.50 9.17 -30.91
CA VAL A 283 2.16 9.16 -32.32
C VAL A 283 2.17 10.63 -32.77
N VAL A 284 3.35 11.09 -33.19
CA VAL A 284 3.50 12.40 -33.78
C VAL A 284 2.81 12.36 -35.15
N TRP A 285 1.59 12.85 -35.19
CA TRP A 285 0.92 13.15 -36.47
C TRP A 285 1.67 14.29 -37.11
N ARG A 286 2.62 13.97 -38.00
CA ARG A 286 3.17 14.97 -38.91
C ARG A 286 2.05 15.39 -39.83
N GLN A 287 1.60 16.64 -39.68
CA GLN A 287 0.76 17.26 -40.70
C GLN A 287 1.55 17.23 -42.04
N ALA A 288 1.05 16.47 -42.98
CA ALA A 288 1.57 16.46 -44.34
C ALA A 288 1.37 17.86 -44.93
N THR A 289 2.45 18.58 -45.09
CA THR A 289 2.49 19.78 -45.93
C THR A 289 2.26 19.33 -47.38
N GLY A 290 1.14 19.73 -47.93
CA GLY A 290 0.56 19.30 -49.19
C GLY A 290 1.56 19.14 -50.35
N THR A 291 1.77 17.90 -50.73
CA THR A 291 2.07 17.47 -52.09
C THR A 291 1.37 16.12 -52.25
N HIS A 292 0.64 15.98 -53.33
CA HIS A 292 -0.19 14.86 -53.73
C HIS A 292 0.54 13.51 -53.53
N ASP A 293 0.25 12.81 -52.44
CA ASP A 293 0.49 11.37 -52.38
C ASP A 293 -0.81 10.70 -51.93
N ALA A 294 -1.19 9.68 -52.68
CA ALA A 294 -2.45 9.00 -52.60
C ALA A 294 -2.68 8.42 -51.15
N MET A 295 -3.90 8.56 -50.64
CA MET A 295 -4.31 7.92 -49.41
C MET A 295 -4.03 6.40 -49.50
N PRO A 296 -3.38 5.80 -48.48
CA PRO A 296 -3.21 4.35 -48.45
C PRO A 296 -4.58 3.67 -48.46
N THR A 297 -4.72 2.68 -49.31
CA THR A 297 -5.96 1.89 -49.41
C THR A 297 -6.10 0.95 -48.21
N MET A 298 -7.32 0.47 -47.95
CA MET A 298 -7.56 -0.50 -46.86
C MET A 298 -6.74 -1.78 -46.97
N ALA A 299 -6.11 -2.05 -48.11
CA ALA A 299 -5.18 -3.15 -48.34
C ALA A 299 -3.81 -2.91 -47.67
N ASP A 300 -3.39 -1.65 -47.57
CA ASP A 300 -2.10 -1.26 -47.01
C ASP A 300 -2.09 -1.28 -45.49
N LEU A 301 -3.28 -1.15 -44.86
CA LEU A 301 -3.44 -1.21 -43.38
C LEU A 301 -3.36 -2.64 -42.83
N ASN A 302 -3.58 -3.68 -43.66
CA ASN A 302 -3.48 -5.05 -43.22
C ASN A 302 -2.05 -5.62 -43.18
N SER A 303 -1.08 -4.90 -43.70
CA SER A 303 0.32 -5.30 -43.69
C SER A 303 1.07 -4.97 -42.40
N PHE A 304 0.44 -4.21 -41.48
CA PHE A 304 1.02 -3.82 -40.19
C PHE A 304 0.40 -4.56 -38.98
N ALA A 305 -0.37 -5.64 -39.21
CA ALA A 305 -0.77 -6.50 -38.09
C ALA A 305 0.42 -7.35 -37.61
N PRO A 306 0.73 -7.39 -36.30
CA PRO A 306 1.78 -8.25 -35.80
C PRO A 306 1.42 -9.70 -36.05
N ALA A 307 2.36 -10.46 -36.58
CA ALA A 307 2.26 -11.88 -36.96
C ALA A 307 2.19 -12.81 -35.74
N SER A 308 1.16 -12.68 -34.87
CA SER A 308 0.97 -13.57 -33.72
C SER A 308 -0.48 -13.78 -33.31
N ALA A 309 -1.42 -13.79 -34.27
CA ALA A 309 -2.80 -14.21 -33.98
C ALA A 309 -3.39 -15.09 -35.10
N SER A 310 -2.63 -16.00 -35.69
CA SER A 310 -3.10 -16.87 -36.77
C SER A 310 -2.50 -18.26 -36.65
N ALA A 311 -2.74 -18.90 -35.53
CA ALA A 311 -2.59 -20.37 -35.42
C ALA A 311 -3.32 -20.81 -34.15
N VAL A 312 -4.61 -21.03 -34.19
CA VAL A 312 -5.40 -22.10 -33.59
C VAL A 312 -6.88 -21.81 -33.89
N MET A 313 -7.32 -22.11 -35.09
CA MET A 313 -8.67 -22.55 -35.39
C MET A 313 -8.65 -23.46 -36.63
N SER A 314 -8.30 -24.72 -36.42
CA SER A 314 -8.52 -25.79 -37.35
C SER A 314 -9.51 -26.76 -36.73
N LYS A 315 -10.69 -26.77 -37.34
CA LYS A 315 -11.61 -27.89 -37.50
C LYS A 315 -11.52 -29.03 -36.48
N ALA A 316 -12.54 -29.14 -35.63
CA ALA A 316 -13.10 -30.45 -35.28
C ALA A 316 -14.59 -30.25 -34.95
N GLY A 317 -15.47 -30.77 -35.82
CA GLY A 317 -16.55 -31.63 -35.48
C GLY A 317 -17.89 -30.99 -35.15
N LEU A 318 -18.59 -30.48 -36.16
CA LEU A 318 -20.05 -30.69 -36.19
C LEU A 318 -20.28 -32.19 -36.43
N ASP A 319 -20.88 -32.87 -35.44
CA ASP A 319 -21.95 -33.83 -35.67
C ASP A 319 -22.39 -34.49 -34.36
N SER A 320 -23.72 -34.64 -34.28
CA SER A 320 -24.47 -35.55 -33.40
C SER A 320 -24.50 -35.19 -31.91
N ALA A 321 -25.59 -34.96 -31.25
CA ALA A 321 -26.87 -35.65 -31.36
C ALA A 321 -27.95 -34.86 -30.61
N LEU A 322 -28.99 -34.59 -31.29
CA LEU A 322 -30.35 -34.55 -30.74
C LEU A 322 -30.71 -35.96 -30.21
N SER A 323 -31.15 -36.09 -28.98
CA SER A 323 -32.36 -36.80 -28.61
C SER A 323 -32.41 -37.18 -27.13
N THR A 324 -33.64 -37.08 -26.65
CA THR A 324 -34.28 -37.77 -25.50
C THR A 324 -34.03 -37.16 -24.13
N SER A 325 -34.95 -36.32 -23.63
CA SER A 325 -36.31 -36.58 -23.10
C SER A 325 -36.35 -37.35 -21.79
N ALA A 326 -36.99 -36.69 -20.84
CA ALA A 326 -37.91 -37.21 -19.84
C ALA A 326 -37.37 -37.95 -18.60
N GLY A 327 -37.77 -37.42 -17.46
CA GLY A 327 -38.42 -38.29 -16.50
C GLY A 327 -37.97 -38.21 -15.07
N LEU A 328 -38.92 -37.79 -14.23
CA LEU A 328 -39.23 -38.16 -12.82
C LEU A 328 -38.24 -37.78 -11.71
N ALA A 329 -38.64 -36.83 -10.87
CA ALA A 329 -39.44 -37.01 -9.63
C ALA A 329 -38.85 -38.00 -8.62
N MET A 330 -38.29 -37.52 -7.59
CA MET A 330 -38.60 -37.55 -6.17
C MET A 330 -37.58 -36.77 -5.38
#